data_3b7adc7749542dc750751953d629ac31
#
_entry.id   3b7adc7749542dc750751953d629ac31
#
_cell.length_a   1.000
_cell.length_b   1.000
_cell.length_c   1.000
_cell.angle_alpha   90.00
_cell.angle_beta   90.00
_cell.angle_gamma   90.00
#
_symmetry.space_group_name_H-M   'P 1'
#
loop_
_entity.id
_entity.type
_entity.pdbx_description
1 polymer ?
#
loop_
_entity_poly.entity_id
_entity_poly.type
_entity_poly.pdbx_seq_one_letter_code
_entity_poly.pdbx_strand_id
1 'polypeptide(L)'
;MKTEQLPSESGVQLGTEPLPEHIIRGDKAIVLHTQRLSTEDGPGIRTTVFFKGCPLNCLWCHNPESISYKPQMHWMESRCIGCGICLEACPRACLVKTKGGITRDRLKCASCGKCAQECPAGAQEMLGKMVGQEELLKELLKDRVYYEKSGGGVTLSGGEPLMQAEFCAGLLHKLKYNGVSTAIDTCGMCSTASLDRVLPFVDLILFDLKEIHPEKHLGYTGHDNRRILENIVYVRDYIRANPGKRLWIRTPLIPGATAEAETVERIGHFIHCTLEKEVQRWELCAFNNLCRDKYRRLDMEWKYAATPLMSKAEMAEFETIARGSGPDPDKIFVTGAARVENITT
;
A
#
# COMPACT_ATOMS: atom_id res chain seq x y z
N MET A 1 -35.87 1.43 25.08
CA MET A 1 -34.97 0.84 24.08
C MET A 1 -35.23 1.58 22.78
N LYS A 2 -34.35 2.53 22.43
CA LYS A 2 -34.40 3.24 21.14
C LYS A 2 -33.32 2.62 20.27
N THR A 3 -33.71 1.97 19.19
CA THR A 3 -32.84 1.48 18.15
C THR A 3 -32.29 2.67 17.38
N GLU A 4 -31.02 3.01 17.57
CA GLU A 4 -30.31 3.96 16.72
C GLU A 4 -30.07 3.31 15.34
N GLN A 5 -30.74 3.86 14.34
CA GLN A 5 -30.46 3.55 12.94
C GLN A 5 -29.11 4.14 12.53
N LEU A 6 -28.23 3.28 12.05
CA LEU A 6 -26.97 3.66 11.39
C LEU A 6 -27.27 4.54 10.17
N PRO A 7 -26.50 5.61 9.92
CA PRO A 7 -26.70 6.46 8.75
C PRO A 7 -26.34 5.69 7.48
N SER A 8 -27.27 5.79 6.50
CA SER A 8 -27.21 5.19 5.18
C SER A 8 -25.99 5.69 4.36
N GLU A 9 -25.36 4.72 3.76
CA GLU A 9 -24.38 4.68 2.70
C GLU A 9 -24.36 5.88 1.74
N SER A 10 -23.28 6.67 1.80
CA SER A 10 -22.70 7.31 0.63
C SER A 10 -21.35 6.62 0.31
N GLY A 11 -21.41 5.32 0.10
CA GLY A 11 -20.29 4.51 -0.39
C GLY A 11 -20.08 4.82 -1.86
N VAL A 12 -18.99 5.49 -2.19
CA VAL A 12 -18.44 5.47 -3.54
C VAL A 12 -18.13 3.99 -3.84
N GLN A 13 -18.98 3.35 -4.62
CA GLN A 13 -18.70 2.02 -5.19
C GLN A 13 -17.46 2.15 -6.07
N LEU A 14 -16.29 1.79 -5.52
CA LEU A 14 -15.04 1.70 -6.28
C LEU A 14 -15.13 0.45 -7.17
N GLY A 15 -15.30 0.74 -8.42
CA GLY A 15 -15.46 0.03 -9.64
C GLY A 15 -15.12 -1.44 -9.72
N THR A 16 -16.14 -2.24 -10.04
CA THR A 16 -16.05 -3.54 -10.70
C THR A 16 -15.73 -3.42 -12.21
N GLU A 17 -15.19 -2.28 -12.66
CA GLU A 17 -14.84 -2.12 -14.08
C GLU A 17 -13.60 -2.97 -14.41
N PRO A 18 -13.61 -3.67 -15.55
CA PRO A 18 -12.46 -4.48 -15.97
C PRO A 18 -11.21 -3.61 -16.16
N LEU A 19 -10.05 -4.17 -15.83
CA LEU A 19 -8.77 -3.52 -16.07
C LEU A 19 -8.61 -3.24 -17.57
N PRO A 20 -8.05 -2.08 -17.94
CA PRO A 20 -7.78 -1.76 -19.34
C PRO A 20 -6.90 -2.83 -20.03
N GLU A 21 -7.16 -3.11 -21.30
CA GLU A 21 -6.53 -4.19 -22.07
C GLU A 21 -4.98 -4.14 -22.07
N HIS A 22 -4.39 -2.94 -22.11
CA HIS A 22 -2.93 -2.76 -22.04
C HIS A 22 -2.31 -3.13 -20.69
N ILE A 23 -3.09 -3.11 -19.60
CA ILE A 23 -2.65 -3.62 -18.29
C ILE A 23 -2.68 -5.15 -18.31
N ILE A 24 -3.70 -5.73 -18.93
CA ILE A 24 -3.83 -7.19 -19.08
C ILE A 24 -2.69 -7.77 -19.92
N ARG A 25 -2.22 -7.05 -20.96
CA ARG A 25 -1.10 -7.49 -21.82
C ARG A 25 0.28 -7.42 -21.16
N GLY A 26 0.42 -6.73 -20.03
CA GLY A 26 1.66 -6.69 -19.26
C GLY A 26 2.82 -5.87 -19.82
N ASP A 27 2.66 -5.20 -20.95
CA ASP A 27 3.70 -4.34 -21.53
C ASP A 27 3.79 -2.98 -20.85
N LYS A 28 2.69 -2.51 -20.26
CA LYS A 28 2.59 -1.25 -19.53
C LYS A 28 1.83 -1.42 -18.22
N ALA A 29 2.17 -0.59 -17.25
CA ALA A 29 1.49 -0.52 -15.96
C ALA A 29 1.15 0.91 -15.59
N ILE A 30 0.16 1.07 -14.69
CA ILE A 30 -0.11 2.35 -14.06
C ILE A 30 0.69 2.41 -12.76
N VAL A 31 1.76 3.21 -12.78
CA VAL A 31 2.64 3.46 -11.64
C VAL A 31 2.28 4.80 -11.02
N LEU A 32 2.12 4.83 -9.70
CA LEU A 32 1.83 6.03 -8.95
C LEU A 32 3.08 6.91 -8.81
N HIS A 33 4.12 6.35 -8.22
CA HIS A 33 5.45 6.94 -8.09
C HIS A 33 6.49 5.88 -7.75
N THR A 34 7.75 6.28 -7.76
CA THR A 34 8.88 5.47 -7.33
C THR A 34 9.55 6.17 -6.15
N GLN A 35 9.66 5.49 -5.01
CA GLN A 35 10.36 5.97 -3.82
C GLN A 35 11.75 5.36 -3.79
N ARG A 36 12.76 6.20 -3.95
CA ARG A 36 14.17 5.78 -3.88
C ARG A 36 14.67 5.78 -2.44
N LEU A 37 15.66 4.94 -2.16
CA LEU A 37 16.40 4.88 -0.89
C LEU A 37 15.50 4.57 0.33
N SER A 38 14.46 3.73 0.14
CA SER A 38 13.62 3.24 1.23
C SER A 38 14.38 2.22 2.08
N THR A 39 14.16 2.27 3.41
CA THR A 39 14.67 1.32 4.40
C THR A 39 13.55 0.52 5.07
N GLU A 40 12.29 0.80 4.71
CA GLU A 40 11.10 0.23 5.37
C GLU A 40 10.43 -0.90 4.55
N ASP A 41 10.90 -1.11 3.31
CA ASP A 41 10.24 -2.01 2.36
C ASP A 41 11.06 -3.30 2.11
N GLY A 42 11.72 -3.78 3.15
CA GLY A 42 12.57 -4.96 3.13
C GLY A 42 14.02 -4.67 3.55
N PRO A 43 14.91 -5.66 3.50
CA PRO A 43 16.30 -5.50 3.97
C PRO A 43 17.13 -4.62 3.04
N GLY A 44 18.06 -3.87 3.62
CA GLY A 44 18.97 -2.98 2.91
C GLY A 44 18.27 -1.73 2.36
N ILE A 45 18.95 -1.02 1.48
CA ILE A 45 18.40 0.17 0.79
C ILE A 45 17.66 -0.31 -0.47
N ARG A 46 16.38 0.07 -0.59
CA ARG A 46 15.53 -0.38 -1.68
C ARG A 46 14.95 0.80 -2.46
N THR A 47 14.58 0.54 -3.69
CA THR A 47 13.71 1.42 -4.45
C THR A 47 12.35 0.77 -4.56
N THR A 48 11.32 1.45 -4.03
CA THR A 48 9.96 0.92 -4.00
C THR A 48 9.14 1.54 -5.11
N VAL A 49 8.54 0.69 -5.95
CA VAL A 49 7.62 1.09 -7.01
C VAL A 49 6.20 0.96 -6.49
N PHE A 50 5.46 2.06 -6.45
CA PHE A 50 4.07 2.09 -6.01
C PHE A 50 3.13 2.03 -7.21
N PHE A 51 2.39 0.93 -7.33
CA PHE A 51 1.39 0.72 -8.37
C PHE A 51 0.04 1.33 -8.00
N LYS A 52 -0.78 1.65 -9.00
CA LYS A 52 -2.18 2.03 -8.83
C LYS A 52 -3.10 0.83 -8.98
N GLY A 53 -4.18 0.86 -8.22
CA GLY A 53 -5.19 -0.19 -8.13
C GLY A 53 -4.99 -1.01 -6.85
N CYS A 54 -6.04 -1.09 -6.03
CA CYS A 54 -6.10 -1.99 -4.88
C CYS A 54 -7.51 -2.55 -4.77
N PRO A 55 -7.68 -3.86 -4.56
CA PRO A 55 -9.00 -4.43 -4.33
C PRO A 55 -9.55 -4.06 -2.94
N LEU A 56 -8.66 -3.72 -1.99
CA LEU A 56 -9.06 -3.33 -0.65
C LEU A 56 -9.28 -1.82 -0.53
N ASN A 57 -10.17 -1.42 0.37
CA ASN A 57 -10.44 -0.05 0.75
C ASN A 57 -10.24 0.14 2.27
N CYS A 58 -9.01 -0.09 2.73
CA CYS A 58 -8.68 -0.05 4.16
C CYS A 58 -8.97 1.34 4.74
N LEU A 59 -9.68 1.42 5.86
CA LEU A 59 -10.04 2.67 6.52
C LEU A 59 -8.82 3.51 6.94
N TRP A 60 -7.67 2.85 7.15
CA TRP A 60 -6.39 3.48 7.53
C TRP A 60 -5.38 3.57 6.38
N CYS A 61 -5.81 3.45 5.12
CA CYS A 61 -4.89 3.37 3.98
C CYS A 61 -3.90 4.55 3.97
N HIS A 62 -2.59 4.26 3.92
CA HIS A 62 -1.55 5.28 3.84
C HIS A 62 -1.30 5.79 2.41
N ASN A 63 -1.85 5.08 1.41
CA ASN A 63 -1.74 5.43 0.00
C ASN A 63 -3.12 5.50 -0.66
N PRO A 64 -4.05 6.38 -0.18
CA PRO A 64 -5.41 6.45 -0.74
C PRO A 64 -5.41 6.76 -2.24
N GLU A 65 -4.36 7.44 -2.71
CA GLU A 65 -4.13 7.72 -4.12
C GLU A 65 -3.88 6.48 -4.97
N SER A 66 -3.54 5.35 -4.33
CA SER A 66 -3.30 4.07 -5.03
C SER A 66 -4.55 3.19 -5.14
N ILE A 67 -5.63 3.46 -4.38
CA ILE A 67 -6.82 2.61 -4.35
C ILE A 67 -7.47 2.50 -5.74
N SER A 68 -7.76 3.64 -6.37
CA SER A 68 -8.27 3.64 -7.75
C SER A 68 -7.18 3.26 -8.74
N TYR A 69 -7.49 2.36 -9.68
CA TYR A 69 -6.57 2.05 -10.78
C TYR A 69 -6.59 3.12 -11.89
N LYS A 70 -7.61 3.99 -11.94
CA LYS A 70 -7.67 5.09 -12.92
C LYS A 70 -6.72 6.21 -12.53
N PRO A 71 -6.00 6.83 -13.47
CA PRO A 71 -5.30 8.08 -13.21
C PRO A 71 -6.23 9.11 -12.59
N GLN A 72 -5.73 9.87 -11.62
CA GLN A 72 -6.50 10.86 -10.89
C GLN A 72 -5.74 12.18 -10.82
N MET A 73 -6.49 13.29 -10.85
CA MET A 73 -5.89 14.59 -10.62
C MET A 73 -5.92 14.94 -9.14
N HIS A 74 -4.85 15.50 -8.61
CA HIS A 74 -4.85 16.13 -7.31
C HIS A 74 -4.33 17.58 -7.38
N TRP A 75 -4.58 18.34 -6.34
CA TRP A 75 -4.14 19.72 -6.21
C TRP A 75 -3.30 19.90 -4.95
N MET A 76 -2.15 20.58 -5.09
CA MET A 76 -1.24 20.91 -3.99
C MET A 76 -1.36 22.38 -3.65
N GLU A 77 -1.98 22.68 -2.52
CA GLU A 77 -2.16 24.03 -2.00
C GLU A 77 -0.82 24.76 -1.85
N SER A 78 0.19 24.09 -1.29
CA SER A 78 1.52 24.67 -1.01
C SER A 78 2.28 25.13 -2.26
N ARG A 79 1.90 24.66 -3.44
CA ARG A 79 2.48 25.07 -4.72
C ARG A 79 1.61 26.06 -5.49
N CYS A 80 0.34 26.23 -5.07
CA CYS A 80 -0.62 27.02 -5.84
C CYS A 80 -0.38 28.52 -5.66
N ILE A 81 -0.13 29.23 -6.76
CA ILE A 81 0.02 30.69 -6.81
C ILE A 81 -1.30 31.44 -7.07
N GLY A 82 -2.43 30.74 -7.17
CA GLY A 82 -3.76 31.34 -7.34
C GLY A 82 -4.05 31.95 -8.71
N CYS A 83 -3.23 31.67 -9.75
CA CYS A 83 -3.32 32.30 -11.07
C CYS A 83 -4.62 31.99 -11.85
N GLY A 84 -5.31 30.87 -11.57
CA GLY A 84 -6.57 30.51 -12.22
C GLY A 84 -6.44 29.81 -13.60
N ILE A 85 -5.27 29.70 -14.19
CA ILE A 85 -5.05 29.10 -15.52
C ILE A 85 -5.67 27.70 -15.63
N CYS A 86 -5.59 26.90 -14.57
CA CYS A 86 -6.17 25.55 -14.55
C CYS A 86 -7.71 25.52 -14.70
N LEU A 87 -8.40 26.62 -14.31
CA LEU A 87 -9.85 26.74 -14.49
C LEU A 87 -10.20 26.90 -15.96
N GLU A 88 -9.47 27.77 -16.67
CA GLU A 88 -9.64 28.04 -18.10
C GLU A 88 -9.22 26.83 -18.96
N ALA A 89 -8.13 26.15 -18.55
CA ALA A 89 -7.63 24.98 -19.24
C ALA A 89 -8.54 23.74 -19.14
N CYS A 90 -9.51 23.73 -18.21
CA CYS A 90 -10.34 22.58 -17.98
C CYS A 90 -11.48 22.44 -19.02
N PRO A 91 -11.45 21.44 -19.94
CA PRO A 91 -12.46 21.34 -20.99
C PRO A 91 -13.84 20.94 -20.47
N ARG A 92 -13.92 20.48 -19.21
CA ARG A 92 -15.18 20.09 -18.54
C ARG A 92 -15.64 21.07 -17.48
N ALA A 93 -14.94 22.21 -17.32
CA ALA A 93 -15.22 23.21 -16.30
C ALA A 93 -15.48 22.60 -14.90
N CYS A 94 -14.71 21.55 -14.54
CA CYS A 94 -14.89 20.83 -13.27
C CYS A 94 -14.06 21.40 -12.12
N LEU A 95 -13.33 22.51 -12.34
CA LEU A 95 -12.54 23.18 -11.32
C LEU A 95 -13.20 24.49 -10.91
N VAL A 96 -13.20 24.76 -9.61
CA VAL A 96 -13.76 26.00 -9.04
C VAL A 96 -12.78 26.60 -8.06
N LYS A 97 -12.58 27.93 -8.12
CA LYS A 97 -11.81 28.67 -7.12
C LYS A 97 -12.71 28.98 -5.93
N THR A 98 -12.28 28.59 -4.74
CA THR A 98 -12.96 28.85 -3.47
C THR A 98 -12.04 29.65 -2.52
N LYS A 99 -12.53 30.03 -1.35
CA LYS A 99 -11.69 30.63 -0.29
C LYS A 99 -10.58 29.67 0.18
N GLY A 100 -10.80 28.36 0.09
CA GLY A 100 -9.85 27.32 0.47
C GLY A 100 -8.93 26.87 -0.67
N GLY A 101 -8.95 27.53 -1.84
CA GLY A 101 -8.12 27.18 -3.00
C GLY A 101 -8.90 26.65 -4.19
N ILE A 102 -8.36 25.65 -4.87
CA ILE A 102 -8.98 25.04 -6.06
C ILE A 102 -9.67 23.74 -5.65
N THR A 103 -10.97 23.67 -5.82
CA THR A 103 -11.75 22.44 -5.64
C THR A 103 -12.11 21.81 -6.99
N ARG A 104 -12.36 20.49 -6.99
CA ARG A 104 -12.63 19.71 -8.20
C ARG A 104 -13.91 18.91 -8.06
N ASP A 105 -14.81 19.06 -9.00
CA ASP A 105 -15.93 18.11 -9.19
C ASP A 105 -15.35 16.81 -9.81
N ARG A 106 -15.19 15.79 -8.98
CA ARG A 106 -14.56 14.52 -9.39
C ARG A 106 -15.45 13.70 -10.31
N LEU A 107 -16.77 13.88 -10.26
CA LEU A 107 -17.71 13.20 -11.15
C LEU A 107 -17.63 13.74 -12.58
N LYS A 108 -17.34 15.03 -12.74
CA LYS A 108 -17.15 15.67 -14.05
C LYS A 108 -15.74 15.51 -14.58
N CYS A 109 -14.75 15.28 -13.72
CA CYS A 109 -13.33 15.24 -14.10
C CYS A 109 -13.00 14.00 -14.92
N ALA A 110 -12.53 14.20 -16.15
CA ALA A 110 -12.07 13.11 -17.03
C ALA A 110 -10.60 12.71 -16.79
N SER A 111 -9.92 13.28 -15.80
CA SER A 111 -8.48 13.06 -15.54
C SER A 111 -7.61 13.21 -16.81
N CYS A 112 -7.94 14.18 -17.68
CA CYS A 112 -7.26 14.38 -18.96
C CYS A 112 -5.88 15.05 -18.84
N GLY A 113 -5.51 15.56 -17.65
CA GLY A 113 -4.21 16.16 -17.37
C GLY A 113 -4.01 17.60 -17.86
N LYS A 114 -4.91 18.20 -18.66
CA LYS A 114 -4.72 19.56 -19.20
C LYS A 114 -4.43 20.62 -18.14
N CYS A 115 -5.15 20.58 -17.03
CA CYS A 115 -4.91 21.49 -15.90
C CYS A 115 -3.52 21.34 -15.24
N ALA A 116 -2.90 20.14 -15.33
CA ALA A 116 -1.53 19.91 -14.86
C ALA A 116 -0.51 20.41 -15.90
N GLN A 117 -0.75 20.19 -17.19
CA GLN A 117 0.13 20.64 -18.27
C GLN A 117 0.25 22.18 -18.30
N GLU A 118 -0.88 22.88 -18.07
CA GLU A 118 -0.94 24.34 -18.10
C GLU A 118 -0.59 25.00 -16.74
N CYS A 119 -0.34 24.22 -15.68
CA CYS A 119 -0.07 24.75 -14.35
C CYS A 119 1.40 25.22 -14.23
N PRO A 120 1.71 26.52 -14.22
CA PRO A 120 3.10 27.00 -14.20
C PRO A 120 3.81 26.69 -12.87
N ALA A 121 3.05 26.50 -11.78
CA ALA A 121 3.57 26.19 -10.45
C ALA A 121 3.58 24.69 -10.13
N GLY A 122 3.15 23.83 -11.07
CA GLY A 122 3.05 22.39 -10.82
C GLY A 122 2.12 22.02 -9.66
N ALA A 123 1.13 22.88 -9.34
CA ALA A 123 0.19 22.65 -8.26
C ALA A 123 -0.91 21.64 -8.62
N GLN A 124 -1.20 21.46 -9.90
CA GLN A 124 -2.06 20.40 -10.42
C GLN A 124 -1.17 19.25 -10.90
N GLU A 125 -1.39 18.04 -10.39
CA GLU A 125 -0.58 16.88 -10.74
C GLU A 125 -1.46 15.67 -11.06
N MET A 126 -1.03 14.86 -12.03
CA MET A 126 -1.66 13.59 -12.38
C MET A 126 -1.06 12.48 -11.53
N LEU A 127 -1.90 11.80 -10.75
CA LEU A 127 -1.55 10.60 -9.99
C LEU A 127 -1.77 9.36 -10.86
N GLY A 128 -0.70 8.62 -11.08
CA GLY A 128 -0.67 7.44 -11.93
C GLY A 128 -0.30 7.79 -13.38
N LYS A 129 0.82 7.25 -13.78
CA LYS A 129 1.35 7.34 -15.16
C LYS A 129 1.45 5.95 -15.74
N MET A 130 1.15 5.85 -17.05
CA MET A 130 1.40 4.64 -17.82
C MET A 130 2.90 4.54 -18.10
N VAL A 131 3.54 3.47 -17.64
CA VAL A 131 4.99 3.26 -17.74
C VAL A 131 5.26 1.91 -18.37
N GLY A 132 6.20 1.86 -19.33
CA GLY A 132 6.68 0.61 -19.93
C GLY A 132 7.73 -0.08 -19.06
N GLN A 133 7.86 -1.41 -19.19
CA GLN A 133 8.84 -2.18 -18.40
C GLN A 133 10.28 -1.71 -18.60
N GLU A 134 10.69 -1.42 -19.84
CA GLU A 134 12.08 -1.00 -20.13
C GLU A 134 12.41 0.39 -19.58
N GLU A 135 11.45 1.31 -19.66
CA GLU A 135 11.59 2.65 -19.08
C GLU A 135 11.80 2.56 -17.56
N LEU A 136 10.92 1.78 -16.90
CA LEU A 136 10.98 1.62 -15.45
C LEU A 136 12.25 0.87 -15.02
N LEU A 137 12.64 -0.20 -15.71
CA LEU A 137 13.87 -0.93 -15.45
C LEU A 137 15.09 -0.01 -15.50
N LYS A 138 15.20 0.81 -16.54
CA LYS A 138 16.31 1.77 -16.72
C LYS A 138 16.37 2.76 -15.53
N GLU A 139 15.22 3.21 -15.03
CA GLU A 139 15.16 4.10 -13.87
C GLU A 139 15.62 3.39 -12.59
N LEU A 140 15.14 2.17 -12.35
CA LEU A 140 15.48 1.38 -11.17
C LEU A 140 16.95 0.99 -11.11
N LEU A 141 17.58 0.70 -12.25
CA LEU A 141 19.01 0.34 -12.31
C LEU A 141 19.96 1.51 -11.99
N LYS A 142 19.49 2.76 -11.96
CA LYS A 142 20.30 3.90 -11.51
C LYS A 142 20.72 3.78 -10.04
N ASP A 143 19.96 3.03 -9.23
CA ASP A 143 20.21 2.84 -7.81
C ASP A 143 21.01 1.56 -7.49
N ARG A 144 21.50 0.86 -8.52
CA ARG A 144 22.19 -0.44 -8.39
C ARG A 144 23.31 -0.44 -7.35
N VAL A 145 24.12 0.62 -7.29
CA VAL A 145 25.23 0.74 -6.33
C VAL A 145 24.74 0.67 -4.88
N TYR A 146 23.59 1.28 -4.60
CA TYR A 146 23.00 1.23 -3.26
C TYR A 146 22.49 -0.17 -2.93
N TYR A 147 21.87 -0.87 -3.90
CA TYR A 147 21.41 -2.25 -3.71
C TYR A 147 22.57 -3.18 -3.39
N GLU A 148 23.64 -3.13 -4.17
CA GLU A 148 24.82 -3.99 -4.02
C GLU A 148 25.54 -3.75 -2.68
N LYS A 149 25.65 -2.50 -2.24
CA LYS A 149 26.35 -2.14 -1.00
C LYS A 149 25.58 -2.47 0.27
N SER A 150 24.25 -2.45 0.21
CA SER A 150 23.39 -2.64 1.39
C SER A 150 22.72 -4.02 1.46
N GLY A 151 22.85 -4.85 0.42
CA GLY A 151 22.06 -6.07 0.27
C GLY A 151 20.58 -5.79 0.00
N GLY A 152 20.25 -4.58 -0.49
CA GLY A 152 18.92 -4.14 -0.85
C GLY A 152 18.49 -4.54 -2.24
N GLY A 153 17.58 -3.79 -2.85
CA GLY A 153 17.05 -4.08 -4.19
C GLY A 153 15.80 -3.30 -4.56
N VAL A 154 14.89 -3.93 -5.26
CA VAL A 154 13.62 -3.32 -5.69
C VAL A 154 12.45 -4.01 -4.98
N THR A 155 11.49 -3.21 -4.50
CA THR A 155 10.21 -3.68 -3.96
C THR A 155 9.06 -3.17 -4.82
N LEU A 156 8.17 -4.06 -5.21
CA LEU A 156 6.92 -3.72 -5.87
C LEU A 156 5.81 -3.65 -4.81
N SER A 157 5.16 -2.49 -4.67
CA SER A 157 4.16 -2.18 -3.63
C SER A 157 3.11 -1.21 -4.19
N GLY A 158 2.45 -0.41 -3.36
CA GLY A 158 1.54 0.66 -3.77
C GLY A 158 0.12 0.47 -3.32
N GLY A 159 -0.79 0.19 -4.28
CA GLY A 159 -2.09 -0.42 -4.01
C GLY A 159 -1.90 -1.92 -3.81
N GLU A 160 -2.20 -2.69 -4.85
CA GLU A 160 -1.89 -4.13 -4.90
C GLU A 160 -1.17 -4.43 -6.22
N PRO A 161 0.15 -4.70 -6.19
CA PRO A 161 0.91 -4.93 -7.42
C PRO A 161 0.43 -6.16 -8.19
N LEU A 162 -0.14 -7.17 -7.52
CA LEU A 162 -0.67 -8.38 -8.16
C LEU A 162 -1.95 -8.13 -8.99
N MET A 163 -2.56 -6.96 -8.92
CA MET A 163 -3.56 -6.54 -9.90
C MET A 163 -2.96 -6.29 -11.30
N GLN A 164 -1.65 -6.05 -11.37
CA GLN A 164 -0.88 -5.85 -12.60
C GLN A 164 0.19 -6.94 -12.74
N ALA A 165 -0.15 -8.18 -12.39
CA ALA A 165 0.77 -9.32 -12.21
C ALA A 165 1.62 -9.61 -13.45
N GLU A 166 1.08 -9.48 -14.65
CA GLU A 166 1.81 -9.72 -15.91
C GLU A 166 2.98 -8.74 -16.07
N PHE A 167 2.72 -7.45 -15.84
CA PHE A 167 3.77 -6.43 -15.85
C PHE A 167 4.79 -6.66 -14.73
N CYS A 168 4.31 -6.95 -13.51
CA CYS A 168 5.17 -7.19 -12.36
C CYS A 168 6.10 -8.38 -12.61
N ALA A 169 5.60 -9.49 -13.13
CA ALA A 169 6.40 -10.66 -13.46
C ALA A 169 7.50 -10.35 -14.48
N GLY A 170 7.16 -9.66 -15.56
CA GLY A 170 8.14 -9.25 -16.57
C GLY A 170 9.22 -8.31 -16.03
N LEU A 171 8.83 -7.34 -15.21
CA LEU A 171 9.78 -6.41 -14.58
C LEU A 171 10.69 -7.13 -13.58
N LEU A 172 10.13 -7.97 -12.71
CA LEU A 172 10.89 -8.74 -11.71
C LEU A 172 11.87 -9.71 -12.39
N HIS A 173 11.45 -10.38 -13.47
CA HIS A 173 12.34 -11.24 -14.27
C HIS A 173 13.55 -10.45 -14.78
N LYS A 174 13.32 -9.26 -15.36
CA LYS A 174 14.42 -8.39 -15.86
C LYS A 174 15.33 -7.89 -14.73
N LEU A 175 14.77 -7.55 -13.57
CA LEU A 175 15.56 -7.16 -12.39
C LEU A 175 16.44 -8.33 -11.93
N LYS A 176 15.91 -9.54 -11.84
CA LYS A 176 16.66 -10.76 -11.51
C LYS A 176 17.78 -11.01 -12.52
N TYR A 177 17.50 -10.90 -13.82
CA TYR A 177 18.50 -11.04 -14.87
C TYR A 177 19.65 -10.05 -14.71
N ASN A 178 19.38 -8.84 -14.17
CA ASN A 178 20.38 -7.83 -13.85
C ASN A 178 21.03 -8.01 -12.45
N GLY A 179 20.76 -9.11 -11.75
CA GLY A 179 21.34 -9.40 -10.44
C GLY A 179 20.78 -8.55 -9.29
N VAL A 180 19.60 -7.93 -9.48
CA VAL A 180 18.96 -7.10 -8.46
C VAL A 180 18.04 -7.97 -7.60
N SER A 181 18.17 -7.86 -6.25
CA SER A 181 17.25 -8.51 -5.32
C SER A 181 15.85 -7.92 -5.43
N THR A 182 14.85 -8.79 -5.45
CA THR A 182 13.45 -8.44 -5.71
C THR A 182 12.56 -8.73 -4.51
N ALA A 183 11.62 -7.84 -4.26
CA ALA A 183 10.57 -8.05 -3.26
C ALA A 183 9.21 -7.65 -3.81
N ILE A 184 8.17 -8.27 -3.26
CA ILE A 184 6.79 -7.86 -3.45
C ILE A 184 6.15 -7.59 -2.10
N ASP A 185 5.40 -6.49 -1.99
CA ASP A 185 4.60 -6.11 -0.84
C ASP A 185 3.13 -6.19 -1.25
N THR A 186 2.40 -7.15 -0.68
CA THR A 186 1.07 -7.54 -1.14
C THR A 186 0.09 -7.72 0.01
N CYS A 187 -1.15 -7.29 -0.20
CA CYS A 187 -2.26 -7.62 0.69
C CYS A 187 -2.80 -9.04 0.47
N GLY A 188 -2.31 -9.76 -0.51
CA GLY A 188 -2.73 -11.13 -0.82
C GLY A 188 -4.13 -11.28 -1.43
N MET A 189 -4.86 -10.20 -1.68
CA MET A 189 -6.20 -10.25 -2.29
C MET A 189 -6.09 -10.29 -3.81
N CYS A 190 -5.68 -11.43 -4.34
CA CYS A 190 -5.43 -11.65 -5.76
C CYS A 190 -5.83 -13.08 -6.18
N SER A 191 -5.72 -13.38 -7.48
CA SER A 191 -5.86 -14.76 -7.95
C SER A 191 -4.58 -15.56 -7.70
N THR A 192 -4.70 -16.87 -7.49
CA THR A 192 -3.54 -17.78 -7.41
C THR A 192 -2.69 -17.71 -8.70
N ALA A 193 -3.33 -17.56 -9.86
CA ALA A 193 -2.63 -17.38 -11.13
C ALA A 193 -1.74 -16.12 -11.17
N SER A 194 -2.11 -15.05 -10.44
CA SER A 194 -1.25 -13.86 -10.29
C SER A 194 -0.01 -14.17 -9.44
N LEU A 195 -0.16 -14.97 -8.38
CA LEU A 195 0.96 -15.47 -7.57
C LEU A 195 1.89 -16.36 -8.39
N ASP A 196 1.36 -17.31 -9.16
CA ASP A 196 2.15 -18.21 -10.00
C ASP A 196 3.05 -17.48 -10.98
N ARG A 197 2.56 -16.38 -11.55
CA ARG A 197 3.34 -15.55 -12.49
C ARG A 197 4.49 -14.83 -11.81
N VAL A 198 4.31 -14.38 -10.59
CA VAL A 198 5.23 -13.45 -9.91
C VAL A 198 6.23 -14.17 -9.01
N LEU A 199 5.79 -15.17 -8.26
CA LEU A 199 6.60 -15.87 -7.26
C LEU A 199 7.94 -16.44 -7.79
N PRO A 200 8.06 -16.95 -9.05
CA PRO A 200 9.35 -17.40 -9.57
C PRO A 200 10.47 -16.33 -9.52
N PHE A 201 10.08 -15.07 -9.64
CA PHE A 201 11.02 -13.95 -9.76
C PHE A 201 11.15 -13.11 -8.48
N VAL A 202 10.55 -13.52 -7.36
CA VAL A 202 10.58 -12.82 -6.08
C VAL A 202 11.52 -13.51 -5.11
N ASP A 203 12.39 -12.74 -4.44
CA ASP A 203 13.27 -13.21 -3.37
C ASP A 203 12.65 -13.03 -1.98
N LEU A 204 11.84 -11.98 -1.80
CA LEU A 204 11.19 -11.64 -0.55
C LEU A 204 9.73 -11.28 -0.77
N ILE A 205 8.86 -11.94 -0.05
CA ILE A 205 7.44 -11.63 0.01
C ILE A 205 7.16 -10.92 1.34
N LEU A 206 6.72 -9.66 1.27
CA LEU A 206 6.12 -8.91 2.37
C LEU A 206 4.62 -9.11 2.26
N PHE A 207 4.03 -9.85 3.19
CA PHE A 207 2.63 -10.24 3.10
C PHE A 207 1.84 -9.62 4.24
N ASP A 208 0.85 -8.81 3.90
CA ASP A 208 -0.01 -8.14 4.87
C ASP A 208 -1.07 -9.09 5.44
N LEU A 209 -1.00 -9.40 6.71
CA LEU A 209 -2.05 -10.05 7.47
C LEU A 209 -2.65 -9.03 8.44
N LYS A 210 -3.69 -8.34 7.97
CA LYS A 210 -4.21 -7.14 8.63
C LYS A 210 -5.17 -7.44 9.78
N GLU A 211 -6.00 -8.46 9.62
CA GLU A 211 -7.01 -8.91 10.57
C GLU A 211 -7.33 -10.37 10.30
N ILE A 212 -7.49 -11.15 11.37
CA ILE A 212 -7.75 -12.59 11.28
C ILE A 212 -9.25 -12.92 11.22
N HIS A 213 -10.12 -12.09 11.80
CA HIS A 213 -11.56 -12.30 11.81
C HIS A 213 -12.19 -11.82 10.51
N PRO A 214 -12.91 -12.67 9.76
CA PRO A 214 -13.47 -12.31 8.45
C PRO A 214 -14.41 -11.10 8.48
N GLU A 215 -15.28 -11.02 9.49
CA GLU A 215 -16.25 -9.92 9.62
C GLU A 215 -15.56 -8.59 9.96
N LYS A 216 -14.57 -8.61 10.88
CA LYS A 216 -13.77 -7.42 11.18
C LYS A 216 -12.97 -6.98 9.96
N HIS A 217 -12.35 -7.93 9.26
CA HIS A 217 -11.61 -7.63 8.03
C HIS A 217 -12.51 -7.00 6.98
N LEU A 218 -13.72 -7.55 6.77
CA LEU A 218 -14.72 -6.98 5.85
C LEU A 218 -15.08 -5.54 6.25
N GLY A 219 -15.38 -5.31 7.53
CA GLY A 219 -15.73 -3.98 8.04
C GLY A 219 -14.60 -2.95 7.90
N TYR A 220 -13.35 -3.38 7.96
CA TYR A 220 -12.18 -2.50 7.90
C TYR A 220 -11.63 -2.27 6.51
N THR A 221 -11.80 -3.23 5.59
CA THR A 221 -11.12 -3.22 4.30
C THR A 221 -12.05 -3.33 3.10
N GLY A 222 -13.33 -3.59 3.32
CA GLY A 222 -14.33 -3.81 2.29
C GLY A 222 -14.42 -5.23 1.72
N HIS A 223 -13.54 -6.13 2.17
CA HIS A 223 -13.52 -7.55 1.78
C HIS A 223 -13.25 -8.46 2.98
N ASP A 224 -13.77 -9.69 2.96
CA ASP A 224 -13.34 -10.72 3.91
C ASP A 224 -11.90 -11.18 3.62
N ASN A 225 -11.30 -11.92 4.55
CA ASN A 225 -9.91 -12.35 4.45
C ASN A 225 -9.72 -13.79 3.96
N ARG A 226 -10.77 -14.51 3.57
CA ARG A 226 -10.67 -15.94 3.19
C ARG A 226 -9.66 -16.17 2.08
N ARG A 227 -9.76 -15.39 0.99
CA ARG A 227 -8.82 -15.45 -0.12
C ARG A 227 -7.39 -15.10 0.28
N ILE A 228 -7.22 -14.16 1.20
CA ILE A 228 -5.90 -13.75 1.73
C ILE A 228 -5.27 -14.90 2.52
N LEU A 229 -6.06 -15.57 3.39
CA LEU A 229 -5.59 -16.72 4.17
C LEU A 229 -5.29 -17.95 3.28
N GLU A 230 -6.07 -18.21 2.24
CA GLU A 230 -5.77 -19.24 1.24
C GLU A 230 -4.45 -18.93 0.52
N ASN A 231 -4.26 -17.68 0.09
CA ASN A 231 -3.09 -17.26 -0.65
C ASN A 231 -1.81 -17.26 0.18
N ILE A 232 -1.86 -16.91 1.47
CA ILE A 232 -0.66 -16.97 2.32
C ILE A 232 -0.23 -18.43 2.56
N VAL A 233 -1.19 -19.36 2.70
CA VAL A 233 -0.92 -20.80 2.78
C VAL A 233 -0.29 -21.28 1.48
N TYR A 234 -0.81 -20.86 0.33
CA TYR A 234 -0.23 -21.14 -0.98
C TYR A 234 1.22 -20.62 -1.10
N VAL A 235 1.49 -19.39 -0.68
CA VAL A 235 2.84 -18.81 -0.66
C VAL A 235 3.77 -19.61 0.25
N ARG A 236 3.32 -20.03 1.44
CA ARG A 236 4.07 -20.89 2.34
C ARG A 236 4.50 -22.20 1.63
N ASP A 237 3.56 -22.90 0.98
CA ASP A 237 3.82 -24.16 0.30
C ASP A 237 4.77 -23.97 -0.89
N TYR A 238 4.61 -22.84 -1.60
CA TYR A 238 5.52 -22.46 -2.68
C TYR A 238 6.96 -22.27 -2.17
N ILE A 239 7.13 -21.58 -1.03
CA ILE A 239 8.44 -21.35 -0.42
C ILE A 239 9.10 -22.66 0.03
N ARG A 240 8.32 -23.57 0.62
CA ARG A 240 8.80 -24.93 0.98
C ARG A 240 9.37 -25.70 -0.22
N ALA A 241 8.68 -25.59 -1.35
CA ALA A 241 9.11 -26.23 -2.60
C ALA A 241 10.26 -25.49 -3.30
N ASN A 242 10.52 -24.22 -2.95
CA ASN A 242 11.51 -23.35 -3.59
C ASN A 242 12.43 -22.67 -2.55
N PRO A 243 13.41 -23.39 -1.97
CA PRO A 243 14.30 -22.86 -0.95
C PRO A 243 15.04 -21.59 -1.39
N GLY A 244 15.31 -20.69 -0.44
CA GLY A 244 15.99 -19.42 -0.67
C GLY A 244 15.06 -18.21 -0.82
N LYS A 245 13.76 -18.43 -0.90
CA LYS A 245 12.77 -17.35 -0.81
C LYS A 245 12.44 -17.03 0.64
N ARG A 246 12.04 -15.78 0.91
CA ARG A 246 11.78 -15.27 2.26
C ARG A 246 10.35 -14.79 2.37
N LEU A 247 9.73 -15.02 3.54
CA LEU A 247 8.39 -14.53 3.88
C LEU A 247 8.46 -13.68 5.14
N TRP A 248 8.02 -12.43 5.03
CA TRP A 248 7.76 -11.56 6.16
C TRP A 248 6.27 -11.29 6.25
N ILE A 249 5.72 -11.37 7.45
CA ILE A 249 4.32 -11.01 7.72
C ILE A 249 4.30 -9.59 8.26
N ARG A 250 3.34 -8.78 7.80
CA ARG A 250 3.14 -7.40 8.25
C ARG A 250 1.73 -7.25 8.81
N THR A 251 1.63 -6.83 10.06
CA THR A 251 0.34 -6.60 10.74
C THR A 251 0.26 -5.15 11.18
N PRO A 252 -0.64 -4.34 10.61
CA PRO A 252 -0.83 -2.97 11.03
C PRO A 252 -1.53 -2.92 12.40
N LEU A 253 -0.98 -2.18 13.34
CA LEU A 253 -1.58 -1.88 14.64
C LEU A 253 -2.33 -0.55 14.55
N ILE A 254 -3.64 -0.59 14.32
CA ILE A 254 -4.47 0.61 14.13
C ILE A 254 -5.36 0.81 15.35
N PRO A 255 -5.20 1.92 16.12
CA PRO A 255 -6.03 2.22 17.28
C PRO A 255 -7.52 2.22 16.95
N GLY A 256 -8.31 1.47 17.74
CA GLY A 256 -9.75 1.31 17.52
C GLY A 256 -10.12 0.47 16.28
N ALA A 257 -9.17 -0.33 15.77
CA ALA A 257 -9.39 -1.34 14.74
C ALA A 257 -8.55 -2.59 15.01
N THR A 258 -7.37 -2.72 14.41
CA THR A 258 -6.53 -3.94 14.50
C THR A 258 -5.60 -3.97 15.71
N ALA A 259 -5.39 -2.84 16.40
CA ALA A 259 -4.65 -2.79 17.65
C ALA A 259 -5.51 -3.33 18.82
N GLU A 260 -5.80 -4.62 18.76
CA GLU A 260 -6.53 -5.39 19.77
C GLU A 260 -5.72 -6.62 20.16
N ALA A 261 -5.64 -6.91 21.48
CA ALA A 261 -4.87 -8.05 22.02
C ALA A 261 -5.28 -9.37 21.35
N GLU A 262 -6.59 -9.63 21.27
CA GLU A 262 -7.13 -10.84 20.66
C GLU A 262 -6.71 -10.99 19.18
N THR A 263 -6.75 -9.90 18.40
CA THR A 263 -6.34 -9.91 17.00
C THR A 263 -4.88 -10.32 16.85
N VAL A 264 -3.99 -9.68 17.64
CA VAL A 264 -2.55 -9.97 17.60
C VAL A 264 -2.25 -11.41 18.05
N GLU A 265 -2.86 -11.85 19.14
CA GLU A 265 -2.70 -13.21 19.66
C GLU A 265 -3.14 -14.27 18.64
N ARG A 266 -4.29 -14.08 18.00
CA ARG A 266 -4.81 -15.01 16.98
C ARG A 266 -3.98 -15.01 15.69
N ILE A 267 -3.47 -13.87 15.27
CA ILE A 267 -2.54 -13.80 14.14
C ILE A 267 -1.27 -14.57 14.48
N GLY A 268 -0.71 -14.38 15.68
CA GLY A 268 0.46 -15.11 16.14
C GLY A 268 0.22 -16.62 16.18
N HIS A 269 -0.91 -17.04 16.72
CA HIS A 269 -1.29 -18.46 16.71
C HIS A 269 -1.42 -19.01 15.28
N PHE A 270 -2.02 -18.26 14.36
CA PHE A 270 -2.11 -18.66 12.96
C PHE A 270 -0.71 -18.76 12.31
N ILE A 271 0.19 -17.82 12.57
CA ILE A 271 1.58 -17.88 12.09
C ILE A 271 2.25 -19.14 12.64
N HIS A 272 2.14 -19.39 13.95
CA HIS A 272 2.76 -20.56 14.60
C HIS A 272 2.25 -21.87 14.06
N CYS A 273 0.92 -22.06 14.03
CA CYS A 273 0.31 -23.35 13.67
C CYS A 273 0.22 -23.60 12.17
N THR A 274 0.15 -22.55 11.34
CA THR A 274 -0.14 -22.71 9.92
C THR A 274 1.06 -22.39 9.05
N LEU A 275 1.80 -21.30 9.32
CA LEU A 275 2.90 -20.86 8.48
C LEU A 275 4.26 -21.38 8.96
N GLU A 276 4.33 -21.82 10.23
CA GLU A 276 5.47 -22.48 10.85
C GLU A 276 6.79 -21.69 10.68
N LYS A 277 7.85 -22.42 10.27
CA LYS A 277 9.22 -21.88 10.14
C LYS A 277 9.47 -21.06 8.88
N GLU A 278 8.55 -21.08 7.92
CA GLU A 278 8.69 -20.33 6.66
C GLU A 278 8.63 -18.83 6.87
N VAL A 279 7.97 -18.37 7.95
CA VAL A 279 8.00 -16.96 8.35
C VAL A 279 9.35 -16.64 9.00
N GLN A 280 10.09 -15.73 8.37
CA GLN A 280 11.38 -15.26 8.87
C GLN A 280 11.25 -14.01 9.72
N ARG A 281 10.17 -13.25 9.55
CA ARG A 281 9.92 -12.02 10.29
C ARG A 281 8.44 -11.74 10.36
N TRP A 282 7.97 -11.36 11.53
CA TRP A 282 6.64 -10.79 11.74
C TRP A 282 6.79 -9.35 12.22
N GLU A 283 6.30 -8.40 11.43
CA GLU A 283 6.35 -6.98 11.73
C GLU A 283 4.99 -6.49 12.22
N LEU A 284 4.96 -5.96 13.44
CA LEU A 284 3.86 -5.19 13.98
C LEU A 284 4.09 -3.73 13.58
N CYS A 285 3.33 -3.25 12.61
CA CYS A 285 3.50 -1.92 12.02
C CYS A 285 2.64 -0.90 12.78
N ALA A 286 3.26 -0.10 13.64
CA ALA A 286 2.57 0.92 14.41
C ALA A 286 1.90 1.96 13.52
N PHE A 287 0.70 2.38 13.93
CA PHE A 287 -0.07 3.42 13.23
C PHE A 287 0.69 4.75 13.16
N ASN A 288 0.62 5.39 12.01
CA ASN A 288 1.00 6.80 11.86
C ASN A 288 -0.06 7.57 11.07
N ASN A 289 -0.09 8.88 11.22
CA ASN A 289 -1.06 9.76 10.58
C ASN A 289 -0.42 10.72 9.55
N LEU A 290 0.73 10.39 9.00
CA LEU A 290 1.48 11.22 8.07
C LEU A 290 0.79 11.39 6.72
N CYS A 291 -0.13 10.47 6.37
CA CYS A 291 -0.85 10.50 5.09
C CYS A 291 -2.06 11.45 5.06
N ARG A 292 -2.34 12.21 6.13
CA ARG A 292 -3.49 13.16 6.20
C ARG A 292 -3.58 14.09 5.01
N ASP A 293 -2.43 14.62 4.56
CA ASP A 293 -2.36 15.52 3.43
C ASP A 293 -2.76 14.87 2.10
N LYS A 294 -2.48 13.56 1.93
CA LYS A 294 -2.89 12.80 0.74
C LYS A 294 -4.42 12.72 0.62
N TYR A 295 -5.13 12.47 1.74
CA TYR A 295 -6.59 12.48 1.77
C TYR A 295 -7.17 13.85 1.42
N ARG A 296 -6.63 14.92 2.03
CA ARG A 296 -7.05 16.30 1.72
C ARG A 296 -6.87 16.65 0.25
N ARG A 297 -5.73 16.28 -0.38
CA ARG A 297 -5.46 16.50 -1.81
C ARG A 297 -6.42 15.74 -2.73
N LEU A 298 -7.03 14.67 -2.22
CA LEU A 298 -8.01 13.86 -2.93
C LEU A 298 -9.45 14.27 -2.62
N ASP A 299 -9.68 15.33 -1.83
CA ASP A 299 -10.99 15.76 -1.32
C ASP A 299 -11.72 14.62 -0.58
N MET A 300 -10.96 13.82 0.19
CA MET A 300 -11.45 12.68 0.97
C MET A 300 -11.37 12.99 2.45
N GLU A 301 -12.39 12.60 3.20
CA GLU A 301 -12.31 12.56 4.65
C GLU A 301 -11.56 11.30 5.12
N TRP A 302 -10.75 11.44 6.16
CA TRP A 302 -10.04 10.31 6.74
C TRP A 302 -10.40 10.12 8.20
N LYS A 303 -11.01 8.99 8.52
CA LYS A 303 -11.44 8.62 9.88
C LYS A 303 -10.32 8.78 10.93
N TYR A 304 -9.09 8.50 10.56
CA TYR A 304 -7.94 8.51 11.48
C TYR A 304 -7.13 9.82 11.46
N ALA A 305 -7.64 10.89 10.83
CA ALA A 305 -6.91 12.16 10.69
C ALA A 305 -6.48 12.77 12.04
N ALA A 306 -7.29 12.61 13.08
CA ALA A 306 -7.03 13.12 14.42
C ALA A 306 -6.50 12.05 15.40
N THR A 307 -6.35 10.79 14.96
CA THR A 307 -5.87 9.70 15.81
C THR A 307 -4.40 9.94 16.17
N PRO A 308 -4.04 9.93 17.46
CA PRO A 308 -2.65 10.10 17.87
C PRO A 308 -1.80 8.89 17.47
N LEU A 309 -0.50 9.09 17.40
CA LEU A 309 0.46 8.00 17.28
C LEU A 309 0.38 7.13 18.55
N MET A 310 0.71 5.86 18.41
CA MET A 310 0.85 4.95 19.53
C MET A 310 2.03 5.38 20.42
N SER A 311 1.90 5.20 21.72
CA SER A 311 3.00 5.37 22.66
C SER A 311 3.97 4.19 22.59
N LYS A 312 5.18 4.37 23.14
CA LYS A 312 6.15 3.27 23.26
C LYS A 312 5.62 2.16 24.17
N ALA A 313 4.85 2.51 25.20
CA ALA A 313 4.25 1.55 26.13
C ALA A 313 3.20 0.68 25.42
N GLU A 314 2.28 1.28 24.67
CA GLU A 314 1.29 0.55 23.86
C GLU A 314 1.97 -0.39 22.85
N MET A 315 3.02 0.09 22.16
CA MET A 315 3.78 -0.75 21.23
C MET A 315 4.45 -1.95 21.91
N ALA A 316 5.06 -1.73 23.10
CA ALA A 316 5.69 -2.80 23.89
C ALA A 316 4.68 -3.82 24.44
N GLU A 317 3.47 -3.39 24.74
CA GLU A 317 2.37 -4.28 25.14
C GLU A 317 2.03 -5.25 23.99
N PHE A 318 1.80 -4.73 22.79
CA PHE A 318 1.51 -5.58 21.62
C PHE A 318 2.69 -6.48 21.23
N GLU A 319 3.93 -6.01 21.40
CA GLU A 319 5.11 -6.85 21.22
C GLU A 319 5.10 -8.03 22.22
N THR A 320 4.77 -7.76 23.49
CA THR A 320 4.67 -8.80 24.52
C THR A 320 3.61 -9.83 24.18
N ILE A 321 2.43 -9.39 23.74
CA ILE A 321 1.34 -10.28 23.31
C ILE A 321 1.78 -11.14 22.13
N ALA A 322 2.41 -10.53 21.12
CA ALA A 322 2.88 -11.25 19.95
C ALA A 322 3.93 -12.30 20.30
N ARG A 323 4.89 -11.98 21.17
CA ARG A 323 5.92 -12.91 21.66
C ARG A 323 5.33 -14.08 22.46
N GLY A 324 4.22 -13.86 23.15
CA GLY A 324 3.48 -14.91 23.89
C GLY A 324 2.56 -15.76 23.02
N SER A 325 2.31 -15.42 21.77
CA SER A 325 1.28 -16.04 20.93
C SER A 325 1.73 -17.27 20.14
N GLY A 326 3.00 -17.70 20.27
CA GLY A 326 3.54 -18.96 19.75
C GLY A 326 4.66 -18.87 18.71
N PRO A 327 4.78 -17.84 17.84
CA PRO A 327 5.93 -17.71 16.95
C PRO A 327 7.24 -17.51 17.70
N ASP A 328 8.36 -17.80 17.03
CA ASP A 328 9.70 -17.56 17.56
C ASP A 328 9.86 -16.06 17.92
N PRO A 329 10.10 -15.72 19.21
CA PRO A 329 10.21 -14.34 19.66
C PRO A 329 11.27 -13.51 18.93
N ASP A 330 12.36 -14.15 18.48
CA ASP A 330 13.45 -13.46 17.76
C ASP A 330 13.06 -13.00 16.34
N LYS A 331 11.94 -13.48 15.84
CA LYS A 331 11.38 -13.10 14.55
C LYS A 331 10.34 -12.00 14.64
N ILE A 332 10.01 -11.49 15.82
CA ILE A 332 8.96 -10.49 16.05
C ILE A 332 9.59 -9.11 16.21
N PHE A 333 9.11 -8.16 15.40
CA PHE A 333 9.63 -6.80 15.37
C PHE A 333 8.47 -5.81 15.40
N VAL A 334 8.64 -4.72 16.14
CA VAL A 334 7.73 -3.58 16.13
C VAL A 334 8.39 -2.46 15.33
N THR A 335 7.69 -1.92 14.34
CA THR A 335 8.18 -0.87 13.46
C THR A 335 7.24 0.34 13.47
N GLY A 336 7.75 1.49 13.05
CA GLY A 336 6.99 2.74 12.99
C GLY A 336 7.36 3.74 14.08
N ALA A 337 6.80 4.96 13.96
CA ALA A 337 7.09 6.06 14.88
C ALA A 337 6.19 5.98 16.13
N ALA A 338 6.78 6.18 17.29
CA ALA A 338 6.05 6.33 18.54
C ALA A 338 5.81 7.79 18.89
N ARG A 339 4.72 8.05 19.64
CA ARG A 339 4.47 9.35 20.27
C ARG A 339 5.55 9.63 21.31
N VAL A 340 6.14 10.85 21.24
CA VAL A 340 7.02 11.32 22.30
C VAL A 340 6.15 11.66 23.53
N GLU A 341 6.33 10.94 24.61
CA GLU A 341 5.70 11.24 25.88
C GLU A 341 6.51 12.35 26.54
N ASN A 342 5.86 13.50 26.81
CA ASN A 342 6.49 14.51 27.65
C ASN A 342 6.67 13.89 29.04
N ILE A 343 7.91 13.66 29.44
CA ILE A 343 8.24 13.32 30.81
C ILE A 343 7.92 14.59 31.61
N THR A 344 6.74 14.62 32.23
CA THR A 344 6.45 15.59 33.26
C THR A 344 7.38 15.25 34.44
N THR A 345 8.50 16.01 34.51
CA THR A 345 9.39 16.04 35.69
C THR A 345 8.70 16.70 36.87
#